data_6091aae5f499f81cea8bbeb98685957a
#
_entry.id   6091aae5f499f81cea8bbeb98685957a
#
_cell.length_a   1.000
_cell.length_b   1.000
_cell.length_c   1.000
_cell.angle_alpha   90.00
_cell.angle_beta   90.00
_cell.angle_gamma   90.00
#
_symmetry.space_group_name_H-M   'P 1'
#
loop_
_entity.id
_entity.type
_entity.pdbx_description
1 polymer ?
#
loop_
_entity_poly.entity_id
_entity_poly.type
_entity_poly.pdbx_seq_one_letter_code
_entity_poly.pdbx_strand_id
1 'polypeptide(L)'
;MPDSREGFFKRVYEIVGRIPEGKVAAYGGIARMLGCPGGARTVGWAMRSAPEDMKLPCHRVVKATGELSPSHVFGDPEIQRSMLEAEGITFRADGTIDMKRHLWQG
;
A
#
# COMPACT_ATOMS: atom_id res chain seq x y z
N MET A 1 -18.20 -10.50 20.20
CA MET A 1 -16.96 -10.82 19.46
C MET A 1 -16.59 -9.68 18.57
N PRO A 2 -15.37 -9.20 18.61
CA PRO A 2 -14.96 -8.20 17.64
C PRO A 2 -15.01 -8.80 16.24
N ASP A 3 -15.41 -7.99 15.27
CA ASP A 3 -15.39 -8.41 13.88
C ASP A 3 -13.93 -8.62 13.48
N SER A 4 -13.58 -9.82 13.02
CA SER A 4 -12.23 -10.14 12.59
C SER A 4 -11.77 -9.22 11.44
N ARG A 5 -12.71 -8.74 10.63
CA ARG A 5 -12.42 -7.78 9.57
C ARG A 5 -11.95 -6.44 10.15
N GLU A 6 -12.65 -5.93 11.16
CA GLU A 6 -12.26 -4.68 11.81
C GLU A 6 -10.87 -4.79 12.44
N GLY A 7 -10.61 -5.90 13.13
CA GLY A 7 -9.32 -6.16 13.73
C GLY A 7 -8.22 -6.24 12.67
N PHE A 8 -8.49 -6.91 11.56
CA PHE A 8 -7.54 -7.01 10.46
C PHE A 8 -7.26 -5.64 9.83
N PHE A 9 -8.31 -4.86 9.57
CA PHE A 9 -8.17 -3.53 8.99
C PHE A 9 -7.33 -2.62 9.89
N LYS A 10 -7.57 -2.67 11.19
CA LYS A 10 -6.80 -1.88 12.14
C LYS A 10 -5.31 -2.24 12.07
N ARG A 11 -5.01 -3.53 11.99
CA ARG A 11 -3.62 -4.00 11.88
C ARG A 11 -3.00 -3.58 10.55
N VAL A 12 -3.77 -3.58 9.46
CA VAL A 12 -3.30 -3.07 8.17
C VAL A 12 -2.91 -1.60 8.32
N TYR A 13 -3.76 -0.81 8.93
CA TYR A 13 -3.50 0.63 9.10
C TYR A 13 -2.25 0.89 9.94
N GLU A 14 -2.03 0.09 10.97
CA GLU A 14 -0.82 0.20 11.79
C GLU A 14 0.44 -0.06 10.94
N ILE A 15 0.40 -1.10 10.10
CA ILE A 15 1.54 -1.41 9.21
C ILE A 15 1.75 -0.29 8.19
N VAL A 16 0.69 0.15 7.54
CA VAL A 16 0.77 1.21 6.51
C VAL A 16 1.35 2.49 7.10
N GLY A 17 0.96 2.82 8.32
CA GLY A 17 1.47 4.00 9.00
C GLY A 17 2.98 3.98 9.23
N ARG A 18 3.59 2.81 9.15
CA ARG A 18 5.04 2.66 9.36
C ARG A 18 5.86 2.74 8.08
N ILE A 19 5.22 2.69 6.91
CA ILE A 19 5.95 2.73 5.64
C ILE A 19 6.66 4.09 5.52
N PRO A 20 8.00 4.10 5.45
CA PRO A 20 8.71 5.39 5.41
C PRO A 20 8.64 6.05 4.04
N GLU A 21 8.83 7.35 4.02
CA GLU A 21 8.96 8.10 2.78
C GLU A 21 10.12 7.52 1.95
N GLY A 22 9.93 7.41 0.65
CA GLY A 22 10.92 6.82 -0.24
C GLY A 22 10.83 5.30 -0.36
N LYS A 23 9.85 4.69 0.30
CA LYS A 23 9.62 3.25 0.23
C LYS A 23 8.16 2.96 -0.10
N VAL A 24 7.91 1.78 -0.63
CA VAL A 24 6.56 1.29 -0.92
C VAL A 24 6.40 -0.12 -0.37
N ALA A 25 5.17 -0.51 -0.09
CA ALA A 25 4.85 -1.87 0.32
C ALA A 25 3.82 -2.45 -0.64
N ALA A 26 3.90 -3.75 -0.86
CA ALA A 26 2.94 -4.44 -1.71
C ALA A 26 1.77 -4.95 -0.87
N TYR A 27 0.57 -5.01 -1.47
CA TYR A 27 -0.62 -5.54 -0.79
C TYR A 27 -0.36 -6.93 -0.21
N GLY A 28 0.22 -7.82 -1.00
CA GLY A 28 0.54 -9.18 -0.54
C GLY A 28 1.63 -9.20 0.52
N GLY A 29 2.57 -8.26 0.46
CA GLY A 29 3.61 -8.12 1.49
C GLY A 29 3.04 -7.73 2.84
N ILE A 30 2.10 -6.79 2.85
CA ILE A 30 1.42 -6.39 4.08
C ILE A 30 0.63 -7.58 4.65
N ALA A 31 -0.08 -8.31 3.78
CA ALA A 31 -0.82 -9.50 4.22
C ALA A 31 0.11 -10.53 4.88
N ARG A 32 1.29 -10.76 4.29
CA ARG A 32 2.26 -11.69 4.88
C ARG A 32 2.78 -11.19 6.23
N MET A 33 3.03 -9.92 6.38
CA MET A 33 3.45 -9.34 7.67
C MET A 33 2.41 -9.58 8.76
N LEU A 34 1.14 -9.66 8.37
CA LEU A 34 0.03 -9.90 9.29
C LEU A 34 -0.28 -11.39 9.49
N GLY A 35 0.52 -12.27 8.88
CA GLY A 35 0.32 -13.71 8.99
C GLY A 35 -0.82 -14.24 8.15
N CYS A 36 -1.24 -13.51 7.13
CA CYS A 36 -2.35 -13.87 6.25
C CYS A 36 -1.90 -13.91 4.79
N PRO A 37 -0.99 -14.85 4.42
CA PRO A 37 -0.61 -14.98 3.01
C PRO A 37 -1.86 -15.25 2.17
N GLY A 38 -1.97 -14.58 1.05
CA GLY A 38 -3.19 -14.64 0.24
C GLY A 38 -4.22 -13.58 0.61
N GLY A 39 -3.97 -12.76 1.64
CA GLY A 39 -4.89 -11.71 2.07
C GLY A 39 -4.75 -10.38 1.35
N ALA A 40 -4.06 -10.34 0.20
CA ALA A 40 -3.83 -9.10 -0.52
C ALA A 40 -5.13 -8.37 -0.88
N ARG A 41 -6.16 -9.11 -1.27
CA ARG A 41 -7.47 -8.52 -1.60
C ARG A 41 -8.08 -7.82 -0.37
N THR A 42 -7.98 -8.45 0.79
CA THR A 42 -8.52 -7.88 2.02
C THR A 42 -7.73 -6.63 2.42
N VAL A 43 -6.42 -6.63 2.20
CA VAL A 43 -5.61 -5.41 2.39
C VAL A 43 -6.11 -4.30 1.46
N GLY A 44 -6.42 -4.63 0.20
CA GLY A 44 -7.00 -3.68 -0.73
C GLY A 44 -8.31 -3.08 -0.22
N TRP A 45 -9.18 -3.91 0.36
CA TRP A 45 -10.43 -3.42 0.96
C TRP A 45 -10.16 -2.49 2.13
N ALA A 46 -9.18 -2.82 2.97
CA ALA A 46 -8.79 -1.96 4.08
C ALA A 46 -8.29 -0.61 3.59
N MET A 47 -7.49 -0.60 2.54
CA MET A 47 -6.96 0.65 1.98
C MET A 47 -8.07 1.51 1.39
N ARG A 48 -9.01 0.88 0.69
CA ARG A 48 -10.17 1.59 0.14
C ARG A 48 -11.02 2.22 1.23
N SER A 49 -11.09 1.57 2.40
CA SER A 49 -11.93 2.01 3.52
C SER A 49 -11.17 2.86 4.54
N ALA A 50 -9.91 3.19 4.27
CA ALA A 50 -9.08 3.91 5.23
C ALA A 50 -9.68 5.29 5.57
N PRO A 51 -9.86 5.60 6.87
CA PRO A 51 -10.39 6.89 7.27
C PRO A 51 -9.42 8.02 6.89
N GLU A 52 -9.94 9.10 6.33
CA GLU A 52 -9.11 10.23 5.91
C GLU A 52 -8.42 10.92 7.09
N ASP A 53 -9.07 10.93 8.23
CA ASP A 53 -8.53 11.58 9.43
C ASP A 53 -7.30 10.87 10.00
N MET A 54 -7.09 9.61 9.64
CA MET A 54 -5.88 8.89 10.04
C MET A 54 -4.63 9.35 9.28
N LYS A 55 -4.82 10.02 8.14
CA LYS A 55 -3.73 10.55 7.31
C LYS A 55 -2.66 9.52 6.99
N LEU A 56 -3.09 8.31 6.66
CA LEU A 56 -2.19 7.22 6.32
C LEU A 56 -1.53 7.47 4.96
N PRO A 57 -0.27 7.04 4.79
CA PRO A 57 0.41 7.16 3.50
C PRO A 57 -0.07 6.09 2.51
N CYS A 58 -1.35 6.12 2.16
CA CYS A 58 -1.98 5.11 1.30
C CYS A 58 -1.31 5.03 -0.07
N HIS A 59 -0.72 6.13 -0.55
CA HIS A 59 -0.01 6.17 -1.82
C HIS A 59 1.23 5.26 -1.84
N ARG A 60 1.73 4.83 -0.68
CA ARG A 60 2.89 3.95 -0.57
C ARG A 60 2.54 2.47 -0.62
N VAL A 61 1.27 2.13 -0.84
CA VAL A 61 0.83 0.74 -1.01
C VAL A 61 0.53 0.51 -2.48
N VAL A 62 1.20 -0.47 -3.07
CA VAL A 62 1.17 -0.73 -4.51
C VAL A 62 1.05 -2.23 -4.77
N LYS A 63 0.94 -2.61 -6.05
CA LYS A 63 0.92 -4.02 -6.42
C LYS A 63 2.33 -4.61 -6.33
N ALA A 64 2.41 -5.91 -6.10
CA ALA A 64 3.69 -6.62 -6.01
C ALA A 64 4.53 -6.49 -7.28
N THR A 65 3.88 -6.28 -8.42
CA THR A 65 4.54 -6.09 -9.72
C THR A 65 5.20 -4.72 -9.86
N GLY A 66 4.93 -3.79 -8.93
CA GLY A 66 5.36 -2.40 -9.05
C GLY A 66 4.34 -1.51 -9.75
N GLU A 67 3.20 -2.08 -10.15
CA GLU A 67 2.12 -1.29 -10.72
C GLU A 67 1.42 -0.48 -9.62
N LEU A 68 0.88 0.67 -10.01
CA LEU A 68 0.13 1.52 -9.08
C LEU A 68 -1.17 0.84 -8.64
N SER A 69 -1.76 1.35 -7.57
CA SER A 69 -3.01 0.82 -7.03
C SER A 69 -4.15 0.98 -8.03
N PRO A 70 -5.14 0.06 -8.01
CA PRO A 70 -6.34 0.24 -8.82
C PRO A 70 -7.05 1.55 -8.45
N SER A 71 -7.66 2.20 -9.44
CA SER A 71 -8.33 3.49 -9.22
C SER A 71 -9.45 3.42 -8.19
N HIS A 72 -10.12 2.27 -8.07
CA HIS A 72 -11.19 2.11 -7.07
C HIS A 72 -10.65 1.97 -5.64
N VAL A 73 -9.33 1.82 -5.47
CA VAL A 73 -8.70 1.73 -4.15
C VAL A 73 -8.09 3.07 -3.75
N PHE A 74 -7.20 3.61 -4.57
CA PHE A 74 -6.51 4.87 -4.24
C PHE A 74 -7.11 6.08 -4.97
N GLY A 75 -7.57 5.91 -6.19
CA GLY A 75 -8.05 7.00 -7.04
C GLY A 75 -7.17 7.15 -8.27
N ASP A 76 -6.99 8.39 -8.72
CA ASP A 76 -6.26 8.67 -9.95
C ASP A 76 -4.80 8.18 -9.86
N PRO A 77 -4.39 7.27 -10.75
CA PRO A 77 -3.00 6.75 -10.72
C PRO A 77 -1.96 7.84 -10.97
N GLU A 78 -2.30 8.89 -11.71
CA GLU A 78 -1.35 9.98 -11.92
C GLU A 78 -1.07 10.76 -10.64
N ILE A 79 -2.08 10.88 -9.78
CA ILE A 79 -1.91 11.51 -8.47
C ILE A 79 -1.02 10.64 -7.60
N GLN A 80 -1.28 9.34 -7.56
CA GLN A 80 -0.44 8.41 -6.80
C GLN A 80 1.01 8.47 -7.28
N ARG A 81 1.21 8.44 -8.60
CA ARG A 81 2.55 8.51 -9.17
C ARG A 81 3.26 9.81 -8.78
N SER A 82 2.58 10.95 -8.88
CA SER A 82 3.16 12.25 -8.53
C SER A 82 3.60 12.29 -7.08
N MET A 83 2.79 11.73 -6.18
CA MET A 83 3.12 11.70 -4.76
C MET A 83 4.36 10.84 -4.51
N LEU A 84 4.46 9.69 -5.18
CA LEU A 84 5.61 8.80 -5.04
C LEU A 84 6.88 9.41 -5.64
N GLU A 85 6.76 10.04 -6.81
CA GLU A 85 7.91 10.71 -7.42
C GLU A 85 8.44 11.84 -6.53
N ALA A 86 7.54 12.57 -5.89
CA ALA A 86 7.93 13.62 -4.95
C ALA A 86 8.71 13.07 -3.77
N GLU A 87 8.55 11.80 -3.44
CA GLU A 87 9.26 11.13 -2.35
C GLU A 87 10.53 10.42 -2.83
N GLY A 88 10.88 10.57 -4.09
CA GLY A 88 12.11 9.97 -4.62
C GLY A 88 11.94 8.56 -5.18
N ILE A 89 10.71 8.08 -5.33
CA ILE A 89 10.45 6.77 -5.93
C ILE A 89 10.74 6.84 -7.42
N THR A 90 11.49 5.89 -7.93
CA THR A 90 11.84 5.83 -9.35
C THR A 90 10.98 4.81 -10.09
N PHE A 91 10.57 5.18 -11.29
CA PHE A 91 9.75 4.34 -12.15
C PHE A 91 10.57 3.86 -13.33
N ARG A 92 10.33 2.62 -13.75
CA ARG A 92 10.97 2.03 -14.92
C ARG A 92 10.32 2.56 -16.19
N ALA A 93 10.95 2.27 -17.33
CA ALA A 93 10.43 2.68 -18.64
C ALA A 93 9.02 2.16 -18.93
N ASP A 94 8.66 1.00 -18.37
CA ASP A 94 7.32 0.41 -18.53
C ASP A 94 6.27 1.03 -17.60
N GLY A 95 6.67 1.98 -16.76
CA GLY A 95 5.76 2.66 -15.84
C GLY A 95 5.63 2.00 -14.48
N THR A 96 6.33 0.88 -14.23
CA THR A 96 6.30 0.23 -12.92
C THR A 96 7.41 0.76 -12.02
N ILE A 97 7.18 0.64 -10.70
CA ILE A 97 8.17 1.04 -9.70
C ILE A 97 9.34 0.06 -9.69
N ASP A 98 10.54 0.57 -9.49
CA ASP A 98 11.72 -0.28 -9.27
C ASP A 98 11.63 -0.88 -7.86
N MET A 99 10.97 -2.03 -7.76
CA MET A 99 10.70 -2.67 -6.47
C MET A 99 11.96 -3.14 -5.75
N LYS A 100 13.00 -3.50 -6.48
CA LYS A 100 14.27 -3.89 -5.85
C LYS A 100 14.84 -2.75 -5.02
N ARG A 101 14.67 -1.53 -5.51
CA ARG A 101 15.24 -0.34 -4.88
C ARG A 101 14.37 0.21 -3.75
N HIS A 102 13.04 0.12 -3.90
CA HIS A 102 12.13 0.87 -3.04
C HIS A 102 11.24 0.00 -2.14
N LEU A 103 11.27 -1.32 -2.28
CA LEU A 103 10.38 -2.17 -1.49
C LEU A 103 10.74 -2.14 0.00
N TRP A 104 9.74 -1.81 0.82
CA TRP A 104 9.83 -1.87 2.28
C TRP A 104 9.31 -3.22 2.75
N GLN A 105 10.03 -3.89 3.60
CA GLN A 105 9.66 -5.22 4.07
C GLN A 105 9.42 -5.28 5.58
N GLY A 106 9.18 -4.13 6.17
CA GLY A 106 8.88 -4.06 7.61
C GLY A 106 10.12 -3.77 8.51
#